data_52ce72667381009ff8b2216785465a45
#
_entry.id   52ce72667381009ff8b2216785465a45
#
_cell.length_a   1.000
_cell.length_b   1.000
_cell.length_c   1.000
_cell.angle_alpha   90.00
_cell.angle_beta   90.00
_cell.angle_gamma   90.00
#
_symmetry.space_group_name_H-M   'P 1'
#
loop_
_entity.id
_entity.type
_entity.pdbx_description
1 polymer ?
#
loop_
_entity_poly.entity_id
_entity_poly.type
_entity_poly.pdbx_seq_one_letter_code
_entity_poly.pdbx_strand_id
1 'polypeptide(L)'
;MSFFNKNISRKIANQKLETKLLLSTIGIDLLFLFFFLVAAFSIITSRYHKLLYQSMQSSASLVSYEFTNRLEDLVTMTNIVRSDSTVQSTLDAIYQPQEDYAVHYYSDIYSALQKHYLEYRQPYLKMAAISCPRFITYTNENIACRPDADLTKELIALAEAGEGSPVWVTSHAEDHGIFLVREIKKIKNLRLDNLG
;
A
#
# COMPACT_ATOMS: atom_id res chain seq x y z
N MET A 1 43.15 45.78 -0.97
CA MET A 1 43.23 44.99 0.27
C MET A 1 44.48 45.15 1.12
N SER A 2 45.48 45.92 0.67
CA SER A 2 46.80 46.09 1.39
C SER A 2 46.84 47.18 2.47
N PHE A 3 45.93 48.16 2.45
CA PHE A 3 45.95 49.30 3.39
C PHE A 3 45.33 49.00 4.77
N PHE A 4 44.39 48.07 4.84
CA PHE A 4 43.71 47.70 6.11
C PHE A 4 44.67 46.93 7.05
N ASN A 5 45.54 46.13 6.48
CA ASN A 5 46.46 45.27 7.23
C ASN A 5 47.60 46.05 7.91
N LYS A 6 48.03 47.18 7.32
CA LYS A 6 49.14 48.01 7.82
C LYS A 6 48.77 48.89 9.02
N ASN A 7 47.51 49.30 9.16
CA ASN A 7 47.02 50.08 10.28
C ASN A 7 46.75 49.24 11.54
N ILE A 8 46.33 47.98 11.34
CA ILE A 8 46.05 47.04 12.43
C ILE A 8 47.40 46.60 13.05
N SER A 9 48.39 46.28 12.26
CA SER A 9 49.73 45.86 12.76
C SER A 9 50.45 46.98 13.53
N ARG A 10 50.30 48.27 13.13
CA ARG A 10 50.89 49.40 13.90
C ARG A 10 50.19 49.68 15.24
N LYS A 11 48.86 49.49 15.33
CA LYS A 11 48.14 49.62 16.61
C LYS A 11 48.50 48.53 17.60
N ILE A 12 48.72 47.31 17.13
CA ILE A 12 49.15 46.15 17.95
C ILE A 12 50.58 46.31 18.42
N ALA A 13 51.44 46.91 17.59
CA ALA A 13 52.88 47.13 17.96
C ALA A 13 53.06 48.06 19.16
N ASN A 14 52.20 49.05 19.36
CA ASN A 14 52.27 50.05 20.41
C ASN A 14 51.53 49.74 21.73
N GLN A 15 50.87 48.55 21.81
CA GLN A 15 50.25 48.15 23.05
C GLN A 15 51.15 47.52 24.07
N LYS A 16 50.84 47.67 25.38
CA LYS A 16 51.61 47.03 26.47
C LYS A 16 51.60 45.51 26.30
N LEU A 17 52.71 44.87 26.73
CA LEU A 17 52.89 43.42 26.58
C LEU A 17 51.73 42.57 27.09
N GLU A 18 51.13 42.99 28.21
CA GLU A 18 49.96 42.36 28.81
C GLU A 18 48.76 42.34 27.89
N THR A 19 48.50 43.41 27.16
CA THR A 19 47.33 43.51 26.22
C THR A 19 47.58 42.62 24.97
N LYS A 20 48.85 42.49 24.56
CA LYS A 20 49.20 41.58 23.43
C LYS A 20 48.97 40.11 23.80
N LEU A 21 49.39 39.72 25.01
CA LEU A 21 49.17 38.37 25.52
C LEU A 21 47.67 38.05 25.67
N LEU A 22 46.90 38.98 26.24
CA LEU A 22 45.46 38.81 26.44
C LEU A 22 44.72 38.71 25.11
N LEU A 23 45.08 39.50 24.10
CA LEU A 23 44.50 39.44 22.76
C LEU A 23 44.82 38.14 22.03
N SER A 24 46.05 37.62 22.23
CA SER A 24 46.50 36.35 21.67
C SER A 24 45.76 35.17 22.27
N THR A 25 45.58 35.12 23.61
CA THR A 25 44.83 34.07 24.29
C THR A 25 43.35 34.07 23.87
N ILE A 26 42.72 35.24 23.84
CA ILE A 26 41.33 35.33 23.35
C ILE A 26 41.19 34.87 21.89
N GLY A 27 42.15 35.20 21.04
CA GLY A 27 42.18 34.77 19.65
C GLY A 27 42.28 33.22 19.50
N ILE A 28 43.14 32.61 20.31
CA ILE A 28 43.30 31.15 20.35
C ILE A 28 42.03 30.49 20.87
N ASP A 29 41.43 30.99 21.94
CA ASP A 29 40.21 30.46 22.52
C ASP A 29 39.03 30.53 21.54
N LEU A 30 38.86 31.65 20.83
CA LEU A 30 37.86 31.80 19.79
C LEU A 30 38.07 30.82 18.64
N LEU A 31 39.30 30.57 18.25
CA LEU A 31 39.64 29.64 17.20
C LEU A 31 39.32 28.20 17.63
N PHE A 32 39.65 27.80 18.85
CA PHE A 32 39.26 26.53 19.44
C PHE A 32 37.75 26.35 19.51
N LEU A 33 37.02 27.36 19.96
CA LEU A 33 35.59 27.36 20.06
C LEU A 33 34.94 27.20 18.68
N PHE A 34 35.46 27.86 17.66
CA PHE A 34 35.01 27.71 16.28
C PHE A 34 35.19 26.27 15.75
N PHE A 35 36.37 25.69 15.93
CA PHE A 35 36.62 24.30 15.53
C PHE A 35 35.73 23.31 16.28
N PHE A 36 35.50 23.54 17.57
CA PHE A 36 34.61 22.70 18.37
C PHE A 36 33.16 22.77 17.87
N LEU A 37 32.66 23.97 17.56
CA LEU A 37 31.32 24.16 16.99
C LEU A 37 31.18 23.47 15.64
N VAL A 38 32.16 23.61 14.75
CA VAL A 38 32.14 22.95 13.44
C VAL A 38 32.10 21.42 13.58
N ALA A 39 32.96 20.87 14.47
CA ALA A 39 33.00 19.44 14.74
C ALA A 39 31.68 18.93 15.34
N ALA A 40 31.14 19.62 16.34
CA ALA A 40 29.86 19.28 16.97
C ALA A 40 28.70 19.32 15.95
N PHE A 41 28.63 20.37 15.14
CA PHE A 41 27.65 20.51 14.10
C PHE A 41 27.70 19.38 13.06
N SER A 42 28.92 19.02 12.63
CA SER A 42 29.15 17.91 11.69
C SER A 42 28.69 16.58 12.26
N ILE A 43 29.00 16.31 13.54
CA ILE A 43 28.56 15.07 14.21
C ILE A 43 27.03 15.03 14.34
N ILE A 44 26.42 16.12 14.79
CA ILE A 44 24.97 16.21 14.97
C ILE A 44 24.27 16.02 13.63
N THR A 45 24.70 16.70 12.58
CA THR A 45 24.10 16.60 11.24
C THR A 45 24.22 15.18 10.68
N SER A 46 25.39 14.55 10.83
CA SER A 46 25.59 13.15 10.39
C SER A 46 24.68 12.17 11.14
N ARG A 47 24.54 12.33 12.45
CA ARG A 47 23.63 11.50 13.27
C ARG A 47 22.18 11.72 12.94
N TYR A 48 21.79 12.98 12.72
CA TYR A 48 20.43 13.34 12.34
C TYR A 48 20.02 12.71 10.99
N HIS A 49 20.88 12.83 9.97
CA HIS A 49 20.64 12.19 8.68
C HIS A 49 20.50 10.67 8.80
N LYS A 50 21.38 10.02 9.56
CA LYS A 50 21.29 8.58 9.76
C LYS A 50 19.99 8.17 10.44
N LEU A 51 19.57 8.88 11.48
CA LEU A 51 18.29 8.65 12.17
C LEU A 51 17.08 8.86 11.24
N LEU A 52 17.11 9.94 10.45
CA LEU A 52 16.07 10.24 9.48
C LEU A 52 15.92 9.13 8.44
N TYR A 53 17.05 8.68 7.84
CA TYR A 53 17.03 7.58 6.88
C TYR A 53 16.51 6.27 7.51
N GLN A 54 16.93 5.92 8.69
CA GLN A 54 16.44 4.74 9.41
C GLN A 54 14.96 4.82 9.70
N SER A 55 14.46 5.98 10.13
CA SER A 55 13.03 6.22 10.36
C SER A 55 12.22 6.10 9.08
N MET A 56 12.68 6.71 7.99
CA MET A 56 12.02 6.61 6.68
C MET A 56 12.00 5.17 6.15
N GLN A 57 13.11 4.45 6.25
CA GLN A 57 13.19 3.05 5.84
C GLN A 57 12.26 2.16 6.66
N SER A 58 12.22 2.35 7.97
CA SER A 58 11.32 1.61 8.86
C SER A 58 9.85 1.90 8.54
N SER A 59 9.49 3.17 8.31
CA SER A 59 8.13 3.56 7.92
C SER A 59 7.75 2.99 6.56
N ALA A 60 8.63 3.03 5.57
CA ALA A 60 8.36 2.46 4.25
C ALA A 60 8.18 0.93 4.32
N SER A 61 9.02 0.25 5.12
CA SER A 61 8.89 -1.20 5.35
C SER A 61 7.56 -1.56 6.01
N LEU A 62 7.12 -0.78 7.01
CA LEU A 62 5.85 -0.98 7.70
C LEU A 62 4.66 -0.80 6.73
N VAL A 63 4.67 0.26 5.92
CA VAL A 63 3.63 0.51 4.92
C VAL A 63 3.59 -0.60 3.88
N SER A 64 4.75 -1.06 3.40
CA SER A 64 4.82 -2.17 2.45
C SER A 64 4.27 -3.46 3.03
N TYR A 65 4.63 -3.78 4.28
CA TYR A 65 4.12 -4.96 5.00
C TYR A 65 2.60 -4.88 5.18
N GLU A 66 2.09 -3.74 5.66
CA GLU A 66 0.65 -3.53 5.83
C GLU A 66 -0.10 -3.66 4.50
N PHE A 67 0.44 -3.08 3.43
CA PHE A 67 -0.15 -3.19 2.10
C PHE A 67 -0.20 -4.65 1.61
N THR A 68 0.89 -5.40 1.78
CA THR A 68 0.94 -6.81 1.40
C THR A 68 -0.08 -7.64 2.16
N ASN A 69 -0.19 -7.46 3.47
CA ASN A 69 -1.19 -8.16 4.27
C ASN A 69 -2.62 -7.86 3.81
N ARG A 70 -2.91 -6.60 3.46
CA ARG A 70 -4.24 -6.21 2.95
C ARG A 70 -4.56 -6.86 1.61
N LEU A 71 -3.57 -7.02 0.73
CA LEU A 71 -3.76 -7.74 -0.53
C LEU A 71 -4.01 -9.25 -0.27
N GLU A 72 -3.31 -9.85 0.67
CA GLU A 72 -3.51 -11.25 1.08
C GLU A 72 -4.90 -11.48 1.69
N ASP A 73 -5.41 -10.54 2.48
CA ASP A 73 -6.78 -10.57 3.00
C ASP A 73 -7.83 -10.62 1.88
N LEU A 74 -7.64 -9.82 0.82
CA LEU A 74 -8.53 -9.83 -0.33
C LEU A 74 -8.46 -11.16 -1.09
N VAL A 75 -7.27 -11.72 -1.28
CA VAL A 75 -7.12 -13.06 -1.88
C VAL A 75 -7.81 -14.11 -1.02
N THR A 76 -7.67 -14.03 0.29
CA THR A 76 -8.33 -14.92 1.26
C THR A 76 -9.85 -14.80 1.17
N MET A 77 -10.38 -13.58 1.12
CA MET A 77 -11.82 -13.35 0.89
C MET A 77 -12.30 -14.04 -0.39
N THR A 78 -11.59 -13.89 -1.52
CA THR A 78 -11.97 -14.55 -2.76
C THR A 78 -11.92 -16.07 -2.66
N ASN A 79 -10.99 -16.64 -1.88
CA ASN A 79 -10.94 -18.07 -1.61
C ASN A 79 -12.17 -18.55 -0.83
N ILE A 80 -12.57 -17.80 0.19
CA ILE A 80 -13.72 -18.12 1.03
C ILE A 80 -15.02 -18.04 0.21
N VAL A 81 -15.22 -16.95 -0.54
CA VAL A 81 -16.38 -16.80 -1.44
C VAL A 81 -16.43 -17.94 -2.45
N ARG A 82 -15.30 -18.31 -3.06
CA ARG A 82 -15.25 -19.44 -4.00
C ARG A 82 -15.64 -20.76 -3.35
N SER A 83 -15.31 -20.97 -2.08
CA SER A 83 -15.55 -22.23 -1.34
C SER A 83 -16.87 -22.23 -0.60
N ASP A 84 -17.62 -21.13 -0.60
CA ASP A 84 -18.90 -21.04 0.08
C ASP A 84 -19.93 -21.97 -0.58
N SER A 85 -20.56 -22.79 0.24
CA SER A 85 -21.51 -23.81 -0.23
C SER A 85 -22.73 -23.21 -0.90
N THR A 86 -23.21 -22.06 -0.43
CA THR A 86 -24.33 -21.35 -1.03
C THR A 86 -23.97 -20.82 -2.42
N VAL A 87 -22.78 -20.19 -2.54
CA VAL A 87 -22.27 -19.72 -3.83
C VAL A 87 -22.11 -20.89 -4.80
N GLN A 88 -21.48 -21.98 -4.38
CA GLN A 88 -21.23 -23.13 -5.23
C GLN A 88 -22.52 -23.82 -5.68
N SER A 89 -23.48 -24.05 -4.77
CA SER A 89 -24.75 -24.71 -5.10
C SER A 89 -25.63 -23.83 -5.99
N THR A 90 -25.65 -22.52 -5.73
CA THR A 90 -26.45 -21.57 -6.53
C THR A 90 -25.87 -21.40 -7.93
N LEU A 91 -24.53 -21.29 -8.06
CA LEU A 91 -23.88 -21.26 -9.37
C LEU A 91 -24.16 -22.56 -10.16
N ASP A 92 -24.06 -23.71 -9.50
CA ASP A 92 -24.36 -25.00 -10.14
C ASP A 92 -25.81 -25.06 -10.66
N ALA A 93 -26.76 -24.55 -9.88
CA ALA A 93 -28.17 -24.47 -10.29
C ALA A 93 -28.41 -23.50 -11.47
N ILE A 94 -27.71 -22.37 -11.53
CA ILE A 94 -27.80 -21.38 -12.63
C ILE A 94 -27.35 -21.97 -13.97
N TYR A 95 -26.37 -22.85 -13.96
CA TYR A 95 -25.87 -23.52 -15.17
C TYR A 95 -26.75 -24.69 -15.63
N GLN A 96 -27.73 -25.10 -14.86
CA GLN A 96 -28.73 -26.09 -15.30
C GLN A 96 -29.88 -25.45 -16.09
N PRO A 97 -30.44 -26.12 -17.08
CA PRO A 97 -31.46 -25.55 -17.98
C PRO A 97 -32.85 -25.49 -17.34
N GLN A 98 -32.99 -25.05 -16.10
CA GLN A 98 -34.32 -24.84 -15.46
C GLN A 98 -34.77 -23.38 -15.56
N GLU A 99 -36.01 -23.15 -15.99
CA GLU A 99 -36.48 -21.83 -16.46
C GLU A 99 -36.94 -20.85 -15.37
N ASP A 100 -37.10 -21.21 -14.07
CA ASP A 100 -38.05 -20.43 -13.23
C ASP A 100 -37.50 -19.77 -11.95
N TYR A 101 -36.19 -19.70 -11.69
CA TYR A 101 -35.72 -19.26 -10.36
C TYR A 101 -34.68 -18.14 -10.33
N ALA A 102 -34.60 -17.29 -11.34
CA ALA A 102 -33.54 -16.26 -11.43
C ALA A 102 -33.50 -15.29 -10.22
N VAL A 103 -34.65 -15.00 -9.61
CA VAL A 103 -34.72 -14.06 -8.46
C VAL A 103 -34.17 -14.66 -7.18
N HIS A 104 -34.45 -15.95 -6.91
CA HIS A 104 -33.88 -16.63 -5.73
C HIS A 104 -32.36 -16.75 -5.82
N TYR A 105 -31.84 -17.13 -6.97
CA TYR A 105 -30.38 -17.25 -7.17
C TYR A 105 -29.64 -15.94 -6.99
N TYR A 106 -30.23 -14.83 -7.48
CA TYR A 106 -29.67 -13.49 -7.23
C TYR A 106 -29.62 -13.18 -5.74
N SER A 107 -30.70 -13.42 -5.00
CA SER A 107 -30.81 -13.17 -3.57
C SER A 107 -29.80 -14.01 -2.76
N ASP A 108 -29.65 -15.28 -3.10
CA ASP A 108 -28.75 -16.19 -2.41
C ASP A 108 -27.29 -15.80 -2.61
N ILE A 109 -26.88 -15.53 -3.86
CA ILE A 109 -25.52 -15.06 -4.17
C ILE A 109 -25.27 -13.70 -3.53
N TYR A 110 -26.24 -12.76 -3.62
CA TYR A 110 -26.12 -11.46 -2.98
C TYR A 110 -25.89 -11.57 -1.48
N SER A 111 -26.71 -12.40 -0.80
CA SER A 111 -26.63 -12.57 0.65
C SER A 111 -25.30 -13.21 1.08
N ALA A 112 -24.84 -14.24 0.35
CA ALA A 112 -23.56 -14.87 0.62
C ALA A 112 -22.39 -13.90 0.39
N LEU A 113 -22.38 -13.18 -0.73
CA LEU A 113 -21.36 -12.21 -1.05
C LEU A 113 -21.35 -11.05 -0.05
N GLN A 114 -22.52 -10.53 0.33
CA GLN A 114 -22.67 -9.45 1.30
C GLN A 114 -22.14 -9.84 2.67
N LYS A 115 -22.41 -11.07 3.11
CA LYS A 115 -21.88 -11.62 4.37
C LYS A 115 -20.35 -11.57 4.38
N HIS A 116 -19.71 -12.11 3.37
CA HIS A 116 -18.24 -12.13 3.29
C HIS A 116 -17.65 -10.73 3.09
N TYR A 117 -18.33 -9.87 2.31
CA TYR A 117 -17.92 -8.47 2.17
C TYR A 117 -17.91 -7.73 3.50
N LEU A 118 -18.92 -7.93 4.34
CA LEU A 118 -19.00 -7.28 5.66
C LEU A 118 -17.97 -7.83 6.64
N GLU A 119 -17.67 -9.12 6.59
CA GLU A 119 -16.68 -9.78 7.42
C GLU A 119 -15.25 -9.28 7.10
N TYR A 120 -14.94 -9.10 5.80
CA TYR A 120 -13.65 -8.63 5.32
C TYR A 120 -13.65 -7.14 4.95
N ARG A 121 -14.68 -6.39 5.38
CA ARG A 121 -14.83 -4.98 5.05
C ARG A 121 -13.63 -4.17 5.57
N GLN A 122 -12.87 -3.65 4.62
CA GLN A 122 -11.75 -2.76 4.85
C GLN A 122 -12.04 -1.39 4.22
N PRO A 123 -11.51 -0.28 4.74
CA PRO A 123 -11.75 1.06 4.21
C PRO A 123 -11.39 1.22 2.72
N TYR A 124 -10.49 0.38 2.23
CA TYR A 124 -10.01 0.39 0.84
C TYR A 124 -10.81 -0.55 -0.08
N LEU A 125 -11.58 -1.52 0.44
CA LEU A 125 -12.45 -2.39 -0.35
C LEU A 125 -13.75 -1.65 -0.67
N LYS A 126 -13.83 -1.13 -1.88
CA LYS A 126 -14.99 -0.34 -2.32
C LYS A 126 -16.19 -1.21 -2.69
N MET A 127 -15.94 -2.36 -3.30
CA MET A 127 -16.98 -3.22 -3.84
C MET A 127 -16.47 -4.64 -4.01
N ALA A 128 -17.36 -5.61 -3.85
CA ALA A 128 -17.19 -6.97 -4.34
C ALA A 128 -18.33 -7.30 -5.31
N ALA A 129 -18.05 -8.12 -6.31
CA ALA A 129 -19.06 -8.53 -7.30
C ALA A 129 -18.86 -9.99 -7.70
N ILE A 130 -19.95 -10.65 -8.04
CA ILE A 130 -19.94 -11.96 -8.71
C ILE A 130 -20.68 -11.82 -10.04
N SER A 131 -19.99 -12.14 -11.13
CA SER A 131 -20.57 -12.19 -12.46
C SER A 131 -21.04 -13.61 -12.79
N CYS A 132 -22.28 -13.72 -13.18
CA CYS A 132 -22.93 -14.95 -13.67
C CYS A 132 -23.43 -14.74 -15.10
N PRO A 133 -23.67 -15.79 -15.89
CA PRO A 133 -24.16 -15.64 -17.27
C PRO A 133 -25.46 -14.85 -17.42
N ARG A 134 -26.27 -14.80 -16.36
CA ARG A 134 -27.60 -14.15 -16.38
C ARG A 134 -27.64 -12.80 -15.66
N PHE A 135 -26.74 -12.52 -14.73
CA PHE A 135 -26.72 -11.29 -13.95
C PHE A 135 -25.34 -11.06 -13.31
N ILE A 136 -25.12 -9.83 -12.84
CA ILE A 136 -23.96 -9.46 -11.99
C ILE A 136 -24.51 -8.95 -10.67
N THR A 137 -23.99 -9.50 -9.58
CA THR A 137 -24.33 -9.09 -8.21
C THR A 137 -23.24 -8.21 -7.64
N TYR A 138 -23.59 -7.07 -7.06
CA TYR A 138 -22.68 -6.11 -6.45
C TYR A 138 -23.02 -5.90 -4.98
N THR A 139 -22.03 -5.83 -4.10
CA THR A 139 -22.22 -5.56 -2.66
C THR A 139 -22.46 -4.09 -2.34
N ASN A 140 -22.15 -3.18 -3.25
CA ASN A 140 -22.32 -1.75 -3.06
C ASN A 140 -23.34 -1.20 -4.05
N GLU A 141 -24.29 -0.41 -3.52
CA GLU A 141 -25.29 0.28 -4.33
C GLU A 141 -24.74 1.51 -5.07
N ASN A 142 -23.52 1.95 -4.73
CA ASN A 142 -22.90 3.10 -5.38
C ASN A 142 -22.52 2.78 -6.83
N ILE A 143 -23.36 3.22 -7.75
CA ILE A 143 -23.23 2.99 -9.20
C ILE A 143 -21.90 3.57 -9.75
N ALA A 144 -21.41 4.66 -9.16
CA ALA A 144 -20.15 5.28 -9.60
C ALA A 144 -18.90 4.39 -9.41
N CYS A 145 -18.99 3.36 -8.57
CA CYS A 145 -17.90 2.40 -8.38
C CYS A 145 -17.98 1.19 -9.30
N ARG A 146 -19.09 1.03 -10.05
CA ARG A 146 -19.28 -0.13 -10.93
C ARG A 146 -18.49 0.05 -12.22
N PRO A 147 -17.78 -0.99 -12.68
CA PRO A 147 -17.14 -0.97 -13.99
C PRO A 147 -18.23 -0.84 -15.08
N ASP A 148 -17.91 -0.17 -16.17
CA ASP A 148 -18.77 -0.13 -17.34
C ASP A 148 -18.83 -1.50 -18.05
N ALA A 149 -19.63 -1.60 -19.11
CA ALA A 149 -19.83 -2.87 -19.80
C ALA A 149 -18.58 -3.40 -20.50
N ASP A 150 -17.71 -2.52 -20.98
CA ASP A 150 -16.52 -2.91 -21.73
C ASP A 150 -15.41 -3.34 -20.75
N LEU A 151 -15.20 -2.58 -19.68
CA LEU A 151 -14.29 -2.96 -18.59
C LEU A 151 -14.75 -4.27 -17.92
N THR A 152 -16.08 -4.46 -17.74
CA THR A 152 -16.61 -5.71 -17.19
C THR A 152 -16.26 -6.92 -18.05
N LYS A 153 -16.36 -6.81 -19.37
CA LYS A 153 -15.96 -7.90 -20.29
C LYS A 153 -14.46 -8.19 -20.23
N GLU A 154 -13.63 -7.14 -20.16
CA GLU A 154 -12.18 -7.28 -19.99
C GLU A 154 -11.84 -8.00 -18.69
N LEU A 155 -12.46 -7.60 -17.57
CA LEU A 155 -12.26 -8.23 -16.26
C LEU A 155 -12.66 -9.71 -16.25
N ILE A 156 -13.77 -10.07 -16.92
CA ILE A 156 -14.22 -11.46 -17.06
C ILE A 156 -13.20 -12.26 -17.88
N ALA A 157 -12.73 -11.73 -19.01
CA ALA A 157 -11.74 -12.43 -19.84
C ALA A 157 -10.41 -12.65 -19.10
N LEU A 158 -9.98 -11.68 -18.29
CA LEU A 158 -8.79 -11.83 -17.44
C LEU A 158 -8.99 -12.86 -16.33
N ALA A 159 -10.18 -12.93 -15.75
CA ALA A 159 -10.51 -13.94 -14.73
C ALA A 159 -10.50 -15.35 -15.32
N GLU A 160 -11.06 -15.53 -16.53
CA GLU A 160 -11.04 -16.81 -17.27
C GLU A 160 -9.62 -17.23 -17.63
N ALA A 161 -8.81 -16.30 -18.14
CA ALA A 161 -7.40 -16.54 -18.46
C ALA A 161 -6.56 -16.93 -17.21
N GLY A 162 -6.98 -16.50 -16.02
CA GLY A 162 -6.35 -16.86 -14.74
C GLY A 162 -6.64 -18.29 -14.28
N GLU A 163 -7.52 -19.02 -14.97
CA GLU A 163 -7.86 -20.44 -14.68
C GLU A 163 -8.20 -20.73 -13.21
N GLY A 164 -8.86 -19.78 -12.54
CA GLY A 164 -9.21 -19.86 -11.12
C GLY A 164 -8.12 -19.38 -10.16
N SER A 165 -6.99 -18.88 -10.66
CA SER A 165 -6.01 -18.12 -9.88
C SER A 165 -6.45 -16.65 -9.74
N PRO A 166 -6.10 -15.98 -8.64
CA PRO A 166 -6.38 -14.55 -8.48
C PRO A 166 -5.50 -13.73 -9.45
N VAL A 167 -6.12 -12.80 -10.19
CA VAL A 167 -5.43 -11.90 -11.12
C VAL A 167 -5.63 -10.46 -10.67
N TRP A 168 -4.54 -9.74 -10.49
CA TRP A 168 -4.55 -8.32 -10.16
C TRP A 168 -4.53 -7.47 -11.44
N VAL A 169 -5.51 -6.58 -11.57
CA VAL A 169 -5.65 -5.67 -12.72
C VAL A 169 -5.42 -4.25 -12.25
N THR A 170 -4.34 -3.65 -12.74
CA THR A 170 -3.89 -2.30 -12.38
C THR A 170 -3.97 -1.30 -13.54
N SER A 171 -4.32 -1.77 -14.73
CA SER A 171 -4.40 -0.94 -15.96
C SER A 171 -5.38 0.24 -15.85
N HIS A 172 -6.38 0.12 -14.99
CA HIS A 172 -7.43 1.13 -14.77
C HIS A 172 -7.34 1.79 -13.39
N ALA A 173 -6.17 1.75 -12.74
CA ALA A 173 -5.99 2.20 -11.36
C ALA A 173 -6.28 3.70 -11.16
N GLU A 174 -6.04 4.53 -12.18
CA GLU A 174 -6.26 5.98 -12.10
C GLU A 174 -7.75 6.33 -12.08
N ASP A 175 -8.58 5.63 -12.86
CA ASP A 175 -10.00 5.95 -13.02
C ASP A 175 -10.89 5.12 -12.09
N HIS A 176 -10.61 3.83 -11.97
CA HIS A 176 -11.50 2.88 -11.30
C HIS A 176 -10.87 2.21 -10.08
N GLY A 177 -9.56 2.29 -9.89
CA GLY A 177 -8.82 1.60 -8.84
C GLY A 177 -8.27 0.25 -9.29
N ILE A 178 -7.82 -0.55 -8.32
CA ILE A 178 -7.22 -1.86 -8.57
C ILE A 178 -8.30 -2.93 -8.43
N PHE A 179 -8.38 -3.86 -9.38
CA PHE A 179 -9.29 -4.99 -9.32
C PHE A 179 -8.52 -6.28 -9.00
N LEU A 180 -9.15 -7.10 -8.17
CA LEU A 180 -8.78 -8.50 -8.00
C LEU A 180 -9.88 -9.33 -8.64
N VAL A 181 -9.57 -10.03 -9.72
CA VAL A 181 -10.53 -10.86 -10.45
C VAL A 181 -10.14 -12.32 -10.38
N ARG A 182 -11.16 -13.19 -10.40
CA ARG A 182 -10.95 -14.61 -10.28
C ARG A 182 -12.13 -15.39 -10.83
N GLU A 183 -11.87 -16.44 -11.59
CA GLU A 183 -12.88 -17.41 -12.01
C GLU A 183 -13.30 -18.31 -10.84
N ILE A 184 -14.61 -18.48 -10.65
CA ILE A 184 -15.18 -19.41 -9.69
C ILE A 184 -15.45 -20.74 -10.39
N LYS A 185 -14.54 -21.69 -10.21
CA LYS A 185 -14.71 -23.06 -10.75
C LYS A 185 -15.54 -23.90 -9.80
N LYS A 186 -16.37 -24.79 -10.36
CA LYS A 186 -17.10 -25.80 -9.59
C LYS A 186 -16.13 -26.67 -8.82
N ILE A 187 -16.28 -26.73 -7.52
CA ILE A 187 -15.56 -27.67 -6.67
C ILE A 187 -16.29 -29.00 -6.76
N LYS A 188 -15.80 -29.90 -7.63
CA LYS A 188 -16.22 -31.30 -7.58
C LYS A 188 -15.75 -31.87 -6.26
N ASN A 189 -16.64 -32.57 -5.54
CA ASN A 189 -16.26 -33.27 -4.31
C ASN A 189 -14.93 -33.97 -4.54
N LEU A 190 -13.91 -33.51 -3.82
CA LEU A 190 -12.70 -34.31 -3.62
C LEU A 190 -13.18 -35.55 -2.86
N ARG A 191 -13.57 -36.60 -3.58
CA ARG A 191 -13.62 -37.92 -3.01
C ARG A 191 -12.23 -38.20 -2.51
N LEU A 192 -12.11 -38.31 -1.20
CA LEU A 192 -10.96 -38.88 -0.50
C LEU A 192 -10.91 -40.41 -0.74
N ASP A 193 -11.22 -40.85 -1.94
CA ASP A 193 -11.31 -42.26 -2.29
C ASP A 193 -9.93 -42.93 -2.46
N ASN A 194 -8.83 -42.19 -2.20
CA ASN A 194 -7.46 -42.70 -2.37
C ASN A 194 -6.57 -42.49 -1.14
N LEU A 195 -7.13 -42.42 0.05
CA LEU A 195 -6.37 -42.60 1.27
C LEU A 195 -6.68 -44.01 1.80
N GLY A 196 -6.14 -45.02 1.09
CA GLY A 196 -6.02 -46.37 1.59
C GLY A 196 -4.91 -46.48 2.63
#